data_7e5a76e4cba8a1f7b25a47a05bcd74d5
#
_entry.id   7e5a76e4cba8a1f7b25a47a05bcd74d5
#
_cell.length_a   1.000
_cell.length_b   1.000
_cell.length_c   1.000
_cell.angle_alpha   90.00
_cell.angle_beta   90.00
_cell.angle_gamma   90.00
#
_symmetry.space_group_name_H-M   'P 1'
#
loop_
_entity.id
_entity.type
_entity.pdbx_description
1 polymer ?
#
loop_
_entity_poly.entity_id
_entity_poly.type
_entity_poly.pdbx_seq_one_letter_code
_entity_poly.pdbx_strand_id
1 'polypeptide(L)'
;MMNLTNWSRGAAGGTIALLLMIGTPVHAAENPQVAAEIMALARSQWASEIAGEPMAQQNSTLAEDYTEFNGDFPTLLVGKTMSTRMGEVTPNDKAMYSDMQNGRVQVYGDTAILTYNFAGLRRGADGKVAPALAKSSRVYVKQGGQWKLVHANFAPVAAGH
;
A
#
# COMPACT_ATOMS: atom_id res chain seq x y z
N MET A 1 62.92 -2.27 -60.00
CA MET A 1 62.16 -1.09 -59.61
C MET A 1 61.04 -1.58 -58.73
N MET A 2 61.15 -1.42 -57.38
CA MET A 2 60.16 -1.88 -56.37
C MET A 2 59.46 -0.66 -55.84
N ASN A 3 58.12 -0.63 -55.96
CA ASN A 3 57.27 0.44 -55.47
C ASN A 3 56.65 -0.03 -54.14
N LEU A 4 57.00 0.64 -53.03
CA LEU A 4 56.48 0.38 -51.71
C LEU A 4 55.24 1.27 -51.48
N THR A 5 54.07 0.68 -51.38
CA THR A 5 52.83 1.36 -51.04
C THR A 5 52.66 1.45 -49.51
N ASN A 6 52.57 2.67 -49.02
CA ASN A 6 52.31 3.02 -47.61
C ASN A 6 50.89 2.60 -47.16
N TRP A 7 50.80 1.84 -46.09
CA TRP A 7 49.58 1.58 -45.38
C TRP A 7 49.44 2.56 -44.16
N SER A 8 48.61 3.54 -44.33
CA SER A 8 48.18 4.40 -43.18
C SER A 8 47.06 3.72 -42.40
N ARG A 9 47.34 3.33 -41.14
CA ARG A 9 46.35 2.86 -40.19
C ARG A 9 45.65 4.07 -39.57
N GLY A 10 44.40 4.31 -39.93
CA GLY A 10 43.51 5.24 -39.24
C GLY A 10 43.00 4.61 -37.93
N ALA A 11 43.42 5.15 -36.78
CA ALA A 11 42.86 4.80 -35.49
C ALA A 11 41.57 5.61 -35.30
N ALA A 12 40.43 4.95 -35.41
CA ALA A 12 39.15 5.52 -35.02
C ALA A 12 39.01 5.43 -33.50
N GLY A 13 39.28 6.54 -32.80
CA GLY A 13 39.02 6.68 -31.36
C GLY A 13 37.53 6.87 -31.11
N GLY A 14 36.84 5.79 -30.72
CA GLY A 14 35.48 5.88 -30.27
C GLY A 14 35.43 6.45 -28.84
N THR A 15 34.93 7.66 -28.69
CA THR A 15 34.64 8.27 -27.35
C THR A 15 33.35 7.65 -26.81
N ILE A 16 33.47 6.76 -25.83
CA ILE A 16 32.33 6.25 -25.09
C ILE A 16 31.88 7.37 -24.11
N ALA A 17 30.79 8.05 -24.44
CA ALA A 17 30.16 8.97 -23.53
C ALA A 17 29.42 8.16 -22.44
N LEU A 18 30.00 8.07 -21.24
CA LEU A 18 29.36 7.50 -20.08
C LEU A 18 28.27 8.49 -19.58
N LEU A 19 27.01 8.23 -19.93
CA LEU A 19 25.87 8.98 -19.36
C LEU A 19 25.71 8.57 -17.89
N LEU A 20 26.25 9.38 -16.99
CA LEU A 20 25.92 9.33 -15.56
C LEU A 20 24.46 9.76 -15.41
N MET A 21 23.54 8.81 -15.25
CA MET A 21 22.19 9.07 -14.78
C MET A 21 22.29 9.49 -13.32
N ILE A 22 22.37 10.80 -13.07
CA ILE A 22 22.20 11.37 -11.75
C ILE A 22 20.71 11.24 -11.43
N GLY A 23 20.36 10.18 -10.70
CA GLY A 23 19.01 10.01 -10.19
C GLY A 23 18.66 11.21 -9.29
N THR A 24 17.68 12.03 -9.70
CA THR A 24 17.13 13.06 -8.84
C THR A 24 16.51 12.40 -7.61
N PRO A 25 16.75 12.91 -6.39
CA PRO A 25 16.12 12.36 -5.20
C PRO A 25 14.58 12.43 -5.36
N VAL A 26 13.93 11.28 -5.27
CA VAL A 26 12.47 11.20 -5.33
C VAL A 26 11.93 11.69 -3.98
N HIS A 27 11.39 12.90 -3.96
CA HIS A 27 10.67 13.44 -2.80
C HIS A 27 9.18 13.13 -2.97
N ALA A 28 8.48 12.96 -1.84
CA ALA A 28 7.03 12.85 -1.86
C ALA A 28 6.42 14.11 -2.47
N ALA A 29 5.62 13.93 -3.51
CA ALA A 29 4.86 15.02 -4.09
C ALA A 29 3.59 15.27 -3.27
N GLU A 30 3.26 16.53 -3.04
CA GLU A 30 1.91 16.91 -2.58
C GLU A 30 0.95 16.79 -3.78
N ASN A 31 0.06 15.83 -3.72
CA ASN A 31 -0.99 15.64 -4.70
C ASN A 31 -2.34 15.49 -3.99
N PRO A 32 -3.06 16.60 -3.75
CA PRO A 32 -4.33 16.59 -3.02
C PRO A 32 -5.40 15.68 -3.66
N GLN A 33 -5.41 15.56 -4.98
CA GLN A 33 -6.36 14.71 -5.68
C GLN A 33 -6.09 13.24 -5.40
N VAL A 34 -4.83 12.80 -5.53
CA VAL A 34 -4.44 11.42 -5.20
C VAL A 34 -4.65 11.16 -3.71
N ALA A 35 -4.34 12.12 -2.83
CA ALA A 35 -4.57 11.97 -1.40
C ALA A 35 -6.05 11.73 -1.08
N ALA A 36 -6.96 12.50 -1.69
CA ALA A 36 -8.39 12.31 -1.54
C ALA A 36 -8.85 10.93 -2.05
N GLU A 37 -8.36 10.49 -3.21
CA GLU A 37 -8.64 9.19 -3.80
C GLU A 37 -8.20 8.04 -2.88
N ILE A 38 -6.97 8.07 -2.37
CA ILE A 38 -6.42 7.04 -1.47
C ILE A 38 -7.20 6.96 -0.15
N MET A 39 -7.53 8.11 0.44
CA MET A 39 -8.34 8.16 1.66
C MET A 39 -9.77 7.65 1.41
N ALA A 40 -10.35 7.93 0.24
CA ALA A 40 -11.66 7.43 -0.15
C ALA A 40 -11.67 5.91 -0.30
N LEU A 41 -10.62 5.30 -0.88
CA LEU A 41 -10.48 3.85 -0.95
C LEU A 41 -10.47 3.19 0.43
N ALA A 42 -9.73 3.74 1.38
CA ALA A 42 -9.71 3.21 2.76
C ALA A 42 -11.11 3.31 3.42
N ARG A 43 -11.79 4.45 3.28
CA ARG A 43 -13.14 4.65 3.83
C ARG A 43 -14.18 3.74 3.15
N SER A 44 -14.06 3.52 1.85
CA SER A 44 -14.95 2.60 1.10
C SER A 44 -14.82 1.16 1.61
N GLN A 45 -13.60 0.70 1.91
CA GLN A 45 -13.40 -0.61 2.51
C GLN A 45 -14.08 -0.73 3.88
N TRP A 46 -13.95 0.28 4.74
CA TRP A 46 -14.65 0.30 6.04
C TRP A 46 -16.17 0.36 5.90
N ALA A 47 -16.68 1.11 4.93
CA ALA A 47 -18.11 1.15 4.66
C ALA A 47 -18.65 -0.24 4.27
N SER A 48 -17.92 -0.97 3.43
CA SER A 48 -18.22 -2.33 3.05
C SER A 48 -18.18 -3.30 4.25
N GLU A 49 -17.19 -3.16 5.14
CA GLU A 49 -17.07 -3.92 6.38
C GLU A 49 -18.26 -3.65 7.33
N ILE A 50 -18.61 -2.38 7.56
CA ILE A 50 -19.74 -1.96 8.41
C ILE A 50 -21.07 -2.47 7.85
N ALA A 51 -21.22 -2.45 6.52
CA ALA A 51 -22.39 -2.98 5.83
C ALA A 51 -22.50 -4.52 5.93
N GLY A 52 -21.40 -5.20 6.30
CA GLY A 52 -21.35 -6.67 6.38
C GLY A 52 -21.35 -7.32 5.00
N GLU A 53 -20.78 -6.67 4.01
CA GLU A 53 -20.62 -7.24 2.68
C GLU A 53 -19.70 -8.47 2.68
N PRO A 54 -19.81 -9.38 1.69
CA PRO A 54 -18.91 -10.53 1.59
C PRO A 54 -17.44 -10.12 1.59
N MET A 55 -16.56 -10.91 2.23
CA MET A 55 -15.13 -10.62 2.34
C MET A 55 -14.45 -10.40 0.97
N ALA A 56 -14.89 -11.11 -0.06
CA ALA A 56 -14.41 -10.91 -1.42
C ALA A 56 -14.66 -9.48 -1.94
N GLN A 57 -15.78 -8.86 -1.55
CA GLN A 57 -16.12 -7.48 -1.88
C GLN A 57 -15.32 -6.50 -1.03
N GLN A 58 -15.24 -6.70 0.28
CA GLN A 58 -14.42 -5.89 1.18
C GLN A 58 -12.95 -5.85 0.72
N ASN A 59 -12.44 -6.94 0.19
CA ASN A 59 -11.07 -7.11 -0.29
C ASN A 59 -10.89 -6.84 -1.80
N SER A 60 -11.88 -6.27 -2.49
CA SER A 60 -11.83 -6.03 -3.95
C SER A 60 -10.67 -5.14 -4.40
N THR A 61 -10.24 -4.23 -3.56
CA THR A 61 -9.13 -3.30 -3.83
C THR A 61 -7.75 -3.83 -3.48
N LEU A 62 -7.65 -5.00 -2.82
CA LEU A 62 -6.37 -5.64 -2.53
C LEU A 62 -5.68 -6.11 -3.82
N ALA A 63 -4.35 -5.98 -3.88
CA ALA A 63 -3.53 -6.65 -4.88
C ALA A 63 -3.46 -8.16 -4.61
N GLU A 64 -3.19 -8.98 -5.62
CA GLU A 64 -3.12 -10.44 -5.44
C GLU A 64 -1.98 -10.86 -4.51
N ASP A 65 -0.88 -10.10 -4.51
CA ASP A 65 0.30 -10.27 -3.66
C ASP A 65 0.25 -9.45 -2.36
N TYR A 66 -0.93 -9.01 -1.95
CA TYR A 66 -1.15 -8.24 -0.72
C TYR A 66 -0.48 -8.87 0.50
N THR A 67 0.03 -8.03 1.39
CA THR A 67 0.60 -8.45 2.68
C THR A 67 0.06 -7.60 3.82
N GLU A 68 -0.06 -8.20 5.02
CA GLU A 68 -0.60 -7.49 6.19
C GLU A 68 0.07 -7.93 7.49
N PHE A 69 0.44 -6.94 8.32
CA PHE A 69 0.65 -7.11 9.74
C PHE A 69 -0.54 -6.55 10.51
N ASN A 70 -1.15 -7.38 11.35
CA ASN A 70 -2.16 -6.93 12.31
C ASN A 70 -2.05 -7.71 13.62
N GLY A 71 -2.71 -7.21 14.67
CA GLY A 71 -2.65 -7.81 15.99
C GLY A 71 -3.37 -9.14 16.14
N ASP A 72 -4.20 -9.52 15.19
CA ASP A 72 -5.03 -10.74 15.24
C ASP A 72 -4.26 -11.98 14.77
N PHE A 73 -3.13 -11.78 14.06
CA PHE A 73 -2.31 -12.87 13.53
C PHE A 73 -0.86 -12.76 14.03
N PRO A 74 -0.25 -13.88 14.46
CA PRO A 74 1.12 -13.89 14.99
C PRO A 74 2.19 -13.72 13.89
N THR A 75 1.82 -13.85 12.63
CA THR A 75 2.74 -13.80 11.49
C THR A 75 2.21 -12.89 10.39
N LEU A 76 3.08 -12.54 9.44
CA LEU A 76 2.69 -11.85 8.22
C LEU A 76 1.62 -12.64 7.47
N LEU A 77 0.50 -12.02 7.18
CA LEU A 77 -0.50 -12.55 6.27
C LEU A 77 -0.06 -12.23 4.84
N VAL A 78 -0.11 -13.23 3.94
CA VAL A 78 0.37 -13.12 2.56
C VAL A 78 -0.71 -13.57 1.58
N GLY A 79 -1.04 -12.68 0.63
CA GLY A 79 -1.94 -12.91 -0.47
C GLY A 79 -3.40 -12.53 -0.19
N LYS A 80 -4.04 -11.91 -1.17
CA LYS A 80 -5.46 -11.53 -1.13
C LYS A 80 -6.37 -12.72 -0.81
N THR A 81 -6.11 -13.88 -1.42
CA THR A 81 -6.90 -15.09 -1.18
C THR A 81 -6.82 -15.50 0.30
N MET A 82 -5.63 -15.46 0.91
CA MET A 82 -5.47 -15.79 2.32
C MET A 82 -6.17 -14.76 3.20
N SER A 83 -6.02 -13.46 2.92
CA SER A 83 -6.72 -12.39 3.64
C SER A 83 -8.23 -12.58 3.61
N THR A 84 -8.80 -12.92 2.45
CA THR A 84 -10.23 -13.17 2.31
C THR A 84 -10.68 -14.38 3.14
N ARG A 85 -9.97 -15.51 3.05
CA ARG A 85 -10.30 -16.72 3.82
C ARG A 85 -10.18 -16.52 5.33
N MET A 86 -9.15 -15.82 5.77
CA MET A 86 -8.96 -15.52 7.19
C MET A 86 -10.09 -14.63 7.73
N GLY A 87 -10.52 -13.62 6.97
CA GLY A 87 -11.67 -12.80 7.33
C GLY A 87 -12.98 -13.58 7.40
N GLU A 88 -13.17 -14.61 6.56
CA GLU A 88 -14.36 -15.47 6.58
C GLU A 88 -14.44 -16.39 7.81
N VAL A 89 -13.28 -16.80 8.37
CA VAL A 89 -13.23 -17.75 9.50
C VAL A 89 -12.93 -17.08 10.84
N THR A 90 -12.53 -15.81 10.84
CA THR A 90 -12.30 -15.07 12.09
C THR A 90 -13.63 -14.79 12.78
N PRO A 91 -13.77 -15.08 14.09
CA PRO A 91 -15.00 -14.83 14.81
C PRO A 91 -15.39 -13.35 14.79
N ASN A 92 -16.64 -13.15 14.53
CA ASN A 92 -17.32 -11.93 14.19
C ASN A 92 -17.25 -10.81 15.24
N ASP A 93 -16.18 -10.06 15.24
CA ASP A 93 -16.24 -8.68 15.69
C ASP A 93 -16.86 -7.84 14.58
N LYS A 94 -18.05 -7.32 14.80
CA LYS A 94 -18.73 -6.48 13.83
C LYS A 94 -18.23 -5.04 13.93
N ALA A 95 -17.67 -4.49 12.85
CA ALA A 95 -17.42 -3.06 12.76
C ALA A 95 -18.75 -2.29 12.81
N MET A 96 -18.82 -1.26 13.63
CA MET A 96 -19.99 -0.41 13.77
C MET A 96 -19.73 1.04 13.38
N TYR A 97 -18.50 1.48 13.56
CA TYR A 97 -18.02 2.80 13.22
C TYR A 97 -16.53 2.74 12.94
N SER A 98 -16.07 3.52 11.98
CA SER A 98 -14.65 3.64 11.61
C SER A 98 -14.34 5.07 11.20
N ASP A 99 -13.28 5.63 11.76
CA ASP A 99 -12.82 6.98 11.46
C ASP A 99 -11.30 7.03 11.24
N MET A 100 -10.90 7.98 10.40
CA MET A 100 -9.50 8.29 10.08
C MET A 100 -9.11 9.62 10.70
N GLN A 101 -8.24 9.59 11.68
CA GLN A 101 -7.68 10.78 12.30
C GLN A 101 -6.24 10.97 11.85
N ASN A 102 -5.81 12.23 11.69
CA ASN A 102 -4.45 12.60 11.28
C ASN A 102 -3.99 11.89 9.99
N GLY A 103 -4.91 11.68 9.03
CA GLY A 103 -4.60 11.04 7.76
C GLY A 103 -3.58 11.85 6.95
N ARG A 104 -2.51 11.19 6.50
CA ARG A 104 -1.49 11.77 5.63
C ARG A 104 -1.18 10.83 4.48
N VAL A 105 -1.16 11.35 3.26
CA VAL A 105 -0.75 10.60 2.07
C VAL A 105 0.55 11.19 1.51
N GLN A 106 1.51 10.33 1.26
CA GLN A 106 2.76 10.64 0.56
C GLN A 106 2.76 9.92 -0.78
N VAL A 107 3.02 10.64 -1.86
CA VAL A 107 2.95 10.11 -3.23
C VAL A 107 4.33 10.08 -3.87
N TYR A 108 4.73 8.92 -4.39
CA TYR A 108 6.00 8.67 -5.06
C TYR A 108 5.72 7.96 -6.40
N GLY A 109 5.45 8.75 -7.45
CA GLY A 109 5.04 8.20 -8.76
C GLY A 109 3.77 7.36 -8.63
N ASP A 110 3.85 6.09 -8.97
CA ASP A 110 2.74 5.13 -8.91
C ASP A 110 2.59 4.45 -7.52
N THR A 111 3.27 4.98 -6.49
CA THR A 111 3.15 4.48 -5.12
C THR A 111 2.61 5.58 -4.20
N ALA A 112 1.64 5.23 -3.37
CA ALA A 112 1.10 6.11 -2.33
C ALA A 112 1.13 5.41 -0.97
N ILE A 113 1.58 6.14 0.05
CA ILE A 113 1.63 5.68 1.43
C ILE A 113 0.64 6.52 2.23
N LEU A 114 -0.38 5.87 2.78
CA LEU A 114 -1.34 6.48 3.72
C LEU A 114 -0.97 6.07 5.14
N THR A 115 -0.72 7.05 6.00
CA THR A 115 -0.56 6.86 7.45
C THR A 115 -1.67 7.59 8.21
N TYR A 116 -2.21 6.97 9.25
CA TYR A 116 -3.32 7.55 10.03
C TYR A 116 -3.46 6.90 11.40
N ASN A 117 -4.20 7.59 12.28
CA ASN A 117 -4.72 6.99 13.51
C ASN A 117 -6.14 6.48 13.22
N PHE A 118 -6.35 5.18 13.37
CA PHE A 118 -7.67 4.57 13.30
C PHE A 118 -8.39 4.73 14.64
N ALA A 119 -9.65 5.14 14.59
CA ALA A 119 -10.55 5.16 15.73
C ALA A 119 -11.88 4.54 15.30
N GLY A 120 -12.34 3.53 16.01
CA GLY A 120 -13.55 2.82 15.65
C GLY A 120 -14.29 2.25 16.85
N LEU A 121 -15.47 1.70 16.59
CA LEU A 121 -16.25 0.91 17.51
C LEU A 121 -16.51 -0.47 16.89
N ARG A 122 -16.25 -1.51 17.66
CA ARG A 122 -16.53 -2.89 17.26
C ARG A 122 -17.44 -3.56 18.29
N ARG A 123 -18.33 -4.43 17.80
CA ARG A 123 -19.17 -5.27 18.65
C ARG A 123 -18.60 -6.68 18.65
N GLY A 124 -18.16 -7.14 19.81
CA GLY A 124 -17.67 -8.51 19.99
C GLY A 124 -18.76 -9.56 19.92
N ALA A 125 -18.37 -10.83 19.88
CA ALA A 125 -19.28 -11.97 19.87
C ALA A 125 -20.19 -12.03 21.11
N ASP A 126 -19.77 -11.44 22.24
CA ASP A 126 -20.55 -11.31 23.48
C ASP A 126 -21.58 -10.15 23.42
N GLY A 127 -21.70 -9.46 22.29
CA GLY A 127 -22.59 -8.34 22.05
C GLY A 127 -22.11 -6.99 22.63
N LYS A 128 -21.00 -6.96 23.36
CA LYS A 128 -20.47 -5.72 23.92
C LYS A 128 -19.80 -4.87 22.85
N VAL A 129 -19.96 -3.57 22.97
CA VAL A 129 -19.32 -2.59 22.10
C VAL A 129 -18.09 -2.04 22.80
N ALA A 130 -16.94 -2.08 22.11
CA ALA A 130 -15.68 -1.57 22.61
C ALA A 130 -15.00 -0.67 21.56
N PRO A 131 -14.19 0.32 22.00
CA PRO A 131 -13.35 1.09 21.09
C PRO A 131 -12.24 0.20 20.49
N ALA A 132 -11.92 0.46 19.22
CA ALA A 132 -10.79 -0.12 18.52
C ALA A 132 -9.89 1.03 18.03
N LEU A 133 -8.65 1.04 18.47
CA LEU A 133 -7.66 2.08 18.15
C LEU A 133 -6.43 1.44 17.55
N ALA A 134 -5.89 2.03 16.49
CA ALA A 134 -4.64 1.56 15.89
C ALA A 134 -3.84 2.71 15.27
N LYS A 135 -2.51 2.53 15.23
CA LYS A 135 -1.62 3.27 14.33
C LYS A 135 -1.53 2.47 13.04
N SER A 136 -1.85 3.10 11.93
CA SER A 136 -2.06 2.37 10.69
C SER A 136 -1.22 2.95 9.55
N SER A 137 -0.69 2.06 8.72
CA SER A 137 -0.04 2.39 7.46
C SER A 137 -0.61 1.52 6.36
N ARG A 138 -0.86 2.12 5.19
CA ARG A 138 -1.31 1.43 3.98
C ARG A 138 -0.45 1.86 2.81
N VAL A 139 0.03 0.90 2.01
CA VAL A 139 0.80 1.15 0.80
C VAL A 139 -0.04 0.75 -0.40
N TYR A 140 -0.27 1.71 -1.29
CA TYR A 140 -0.99 1.52 -2.53
C TYR A 140 -0.03 1.63 -3.70
N VAL A 141 -0.23 0.81 -4.73
CA VAL A 141 0.48 0.89 -6.01
C VAL A 141 -0.53 0.97 -7.15
N LYS A 142 -0.26 1.80 -8.13
CA LYS A 142 -1.11 1.93 -9.31
C LYS A 142 -0.84 0.78 -10.28
N GLN A 143 -1.82 -0.09 -10.47
CA GLN A 143 -1.77 -1.26 -11.34
C GLN A 143 -2.89 -1.15 -12.37
N GLY A 144 -2.56 -1.16 -13.66
CA GLY A 144 -3.56 -1.03 -14.72
C GLY A 144 -4.42 0.26 -14.62
N GLY A 145 -3.82 1.36 -14.14
CA GLY A 145 -4.51 2.64 -13.94
C GLY A 145 -5.32 2.74 -12.64
N GLN A 146 -5.41 1.69 -11.84
CA GLN A 146 -6.16 1.64 -10.58
C GLN A 146 -5.22 1.50 -9.37
N TRP A 147 -5.52 2.18 -8.28
CA TRP A 147 -4.81 1.99 -7.02
C TRP A 147 -5.21 0.66 -6.37
N LYS A 148 -4.21 -0.16 -6.08
CA LYS A 148 -4.37 -1.43 -5.35
C LYS A 148 -3.60 -1.36 -4.03
N LEU A 149 -4.20 -1.83 -2.94
CA LEU A 149 -3.55 -1.96 -1.65
C LEU A 149 -2.60 -3.17 -1.69
N VAL A 150 -1.30 -2.93 -1.57
CA VAL A 150 -0.27 -3.99 -1.63
C VAL A 150 0.27 -4.36 -0.25
N HIS A 151 0.19 -3.45 0.71
CA HIS A 151 0.62 -3.71 2.09
C HIS A 151 -0.18 -2.89 3.09
N ALA A 152 -0.47 -3.49 4.25
CA ALA A 152 -0.99 -2.78 5.41
C ALA A 152 -0.30 -3.22 6.69
N ASN A 153 -0.21 -2.28 7.64
CA ASN A 153 0.18 -2.54 9.02
C ASN A 153 -0.84 -1.86 9.94
N PHE A 154 -1.45 -2.66 10.81
CA PHE A 154 -2.40 -2.21 11.82
C PHE A 154 -1.85 -2.56 13.20
N ALA A 155 -1.17 -1.59 13.83
CA ALA A 155 -0.62 -1.73 15.17
C ALA A 155 -1.66 -1.28 16.21
N PRO A 156 -2.29 -2.19 16.94
CA PRO A 156 -3.25 -1.85 17.99
C PRO A 156 -2.61 -0.92 19.02
N VAL A 157 -3.40 0.05 19.50
CA VAL A 157 -2.99 0.93 20.61
C VAL A 157 -3.67 0.38 21.86
N ALA A 158 -2.88 0.03 22.87
CA ALA A 158 -3.44 -0.34 24.18
C ALA A 158 -4.31 0.82 24.70
N ALA A 159 -5.48 0.50 25.23
CA ALA A 159 -6.27 1.46 25.98
C ALA A 159 -5.39 1.97 27.14
N GLY A 160 -5.16 3.28 27.19
CA GLY A 160 -4.36 3.89 28.27
C GLY A 160 -4.95 3.55 29.64
N HIS A 161 -4.07 3.20 30.55
CA HIS A 161 -4.41 3.05 31.98
C HIS A 161 -4.64 4.40 32.61
#